data_5045530bc78c29f026a65e4ad457ce55
#
_entry.id   5045530bc78c29f026a65e4ad457ce55
#
_cell.length_a   1.000
_cell.length_b   1.000
_cell.length_c   1.000
_cell.angle_alpha   90.00
_cell.angle_beta   90.00
_cell.angle_gamma   90.00
#
_symmetry.space_group_name_H-M   'P 1'
#
loop_
_entity.id
_entity.type
_entity.pdbx_description
1 polymer ?
#
loop_
_entity_poly.entity_id
_entity_poly.type
_entity_poly.pdbx_seq_one_letter_code
_entity_poly.pdbx_strand_id
1 'polypeptide(L)'
;MEDMDATKRVINKLKAGASYFACGGYLSSLDKLHRTEIYNTLGFERLERKNRDIMRLYEECDCNWPQTFYMVLLRTMGGIDNKEAFTELARRVPYAAILREKMAPQNIEAMLIGATGLLELYQHDEYILNLKRNFEYLSAKYSIEAMEASEWKLTHIYPNNHPILRLSQITTFLVHTNNVMDRILECRTGDDVQRLFGVETLPYWLTHYTPAAVTRSVSKRIGRTKSDLLAINLITQMQFAYGSYITSESLRERALSLLENISAEKNSVIAQWNSFGPLARSAFDSQALLQLSFEYCKHHRCEECIVGRRILRQATKATQTE
;
A
#
# COMPACT_ATOMS: atom_id res chain seq x y z
N MET A 1 5.42 38.69 -26.19
CA MET A 1 6.07 37.64 -27.01
C MET A 1 7.36 37.15 -26.34
N GLU A 2 8.17 38.03 -25.74
CA GLU A 2 9.40 37.66 -24.98
C GLU A 2 9.13 36.77 -23.74
N ASP A 3 8.04 37.02 -23.00
CA ASP A 3 7.68 36.31 -21.79
C ASP A 3 7.31 34.81 -22.05
N MET A 4 6.70 34.51 -23.20
CA MET A 4 6.42 33.15 -23.65
C MET A 4 7.69 32.37 -24.01
N ASP A 5 8.73 33.06 -24.45
CA ASP A 5 9.99 32.40 -24.86
C ASP A 5 10.88 32.08 -23.65
N ALA A 6 10.92 32.93 -22.63
CA ALA A 6 11.59 32.69 -21.35
C ALA A 6 10.95 31.50 -20.60
N THR A 7 9.63 31.45 -20.54
CA THR A 7 8.87 30.34 -19.97
C THR A 7 9.16 29.02 -20.68
N LYS A 8 9.17 29.01 -22.02
CA LYS A 8 9.53 27.86 -22.83
C LYS A 8 10.97 27.39 -22.58
N ARG A 9 11.93 28.28 -22.42
CA ARG A 9 13.34 27.95 -22.13
C ARG A 9 13.49 27.29 -20.77
N VAL A 10 12.80 27.76 -19.73
CA VAL A 10 12.81 27.13 -18.38
C VAL A 10 12.15 25.76 -18.42
N ILE A 11 11.00 25.61 -19.07
CA ILE A 11 10.33 24.32 -19.26
C ILE A 11 11.24 23.35 -20.02
N ASN A 12 11.86 23.80 -21.10
CA ASN A 12 12.78 22.95 -21.88
C ASN A 12 14.00 22.54 -21.05
N LYS A 13 14.54 23.41 -20.18
CA LYS A 13 15.59 23.04 -19.23
C LYS A 13 15.12 22.01 -18.20
N LEU A 14 13.91 22.15 -17.66
CA LEU A 14 13.33 21.15 -16.75
C LEU A 14 13.05 19.81 -17.45
N LYS A 15 12.61 19.86 -18.72
CA LYS A 15 12.34 18.67 -19.53
C LYS A 15 13.62 18.03 -20.09
N ALA A 16 14.63 18.82 -20.42
CA ALA A 16 15.93 18.36 -20.96
C ALA A 16 16.87 17.85 -19.84
N GLY A 17 16.64 18.23 -18.58
CA GLY A 17 17.30 17.58 -17.47
C GLY A 17 16.92 16.10 -17.49
N ALA A 18 17.87 15.22 -17.82
CA ALA A 18 17.68 13.76 -17.99
C ALA A 18 17.22 13.02 -16.71
N SER A 19 16.84 13.72 -15.67
CA SER A 19 16.47 13.22 -14.37
C SER A 19 15.00 13.53 -14.06
N TYR A 20 14.24 12.54 -13.65
CA TYR A 20 12.89 12.66 -13.05
C TYR A 20 12.83 13.64 -11.87
N PHE A 21 13.96 14.16 -11.40
CA PHE A 21 14.13 14.92 -10.18
C PHE A 21 14.73 16.31 -10.46
N ALA A 22 14.48 16.86 -11.65
CA ALA A 22 15.07 18.12 -12.10
C ALA A 22 14.85 19.31 -11.14
N CYS A 23 13.75 19.30 -10.35
CA CYS A 23 13.44 20.33 -9.37
C CYS A 23 13.88 19.99 -7.94
N GLY A 24 14.69 18.93 -7.72
CA GLY A 24 15.15 18.52 -6.40
C GLY A 24 15.96 19.59 -5.68
N GLY A 25 16.89 20.23 -6.39
CA GLY A 25 17.67 21.37 -5.86
C GLY A 25 16.79 22.56 -5.46
N TYR A 26 15.78 22.87 -6.27
CA TYR A 26 14.82 23.93 -5.94
C TYR A 26 14.03 23.60 -4.66
N LEU A 27 13.47 22.38 -4.54
CA LEU A 27 12.76 21.95 -3.33
C LEU A 27 13.64 21.99 -2.09
N SER A 28 14.92 21.61 -2.23
CA SER A 28 15.88 21.64 -1.14
C SER A 28 16.21 23.06 -0.69
N SER A 29 16.24 24.02 -1.60
CA SER A 29 16.53 25.45 -1.30
C SER A 29 15.35 26.20 -0.66
N LEU A 30 14.14 25.65 -0.71
CA LEU A 30 12.96 26.27 -0.11
C LEU A 30 13.03 26.24 1.42
N ASP A 31 12.57 27.31 2.05
CA ASP A 31 12.27 27.31 3.47
C ASP A 31 11.18 26.30 3.85
N LYS A 32 11.02 26.08 5.15
CA LYS A 32 10.08 25.09 5.67
C LYS A 32 8.62 25.41 5.28
N LEU A 33 8.23 26.69 5.33
CA LEU A 33 6.85 27.12 5.08
C LEU A 33 6.42 26.81 3.63
N HIS A 34 7.20 27.30 2.67
CA HIS A 34 6.92 27.11 1.25
C HIS A 34 6.97 25.62 0.85
N ARG A 35 7.88 24.84 1.43
CA ARG A 35 7.95 23.40 1.19
C ARG A 35 6.74 22.69 1.77
N THR A 36 6.29 23.04 2.98
CA THR A 36 5.09 22.46 3.60
C THR A 36 3.85 22.75 2.75
N GLU A 37 3.70 23.96 2.19
CA GLU A 37 2.57 24.28 1.32
C GLU A 37 2.54 23.40 0.06
N ILE A 38 3.69 23.18 -0.57
CA ILE A 38 3.82 22.27 -1.72
C ILE A 38 3.44 20.84 -1.31
N TYR A 39 3.95 20.36 -0.18
CA TYR A 39 3.69 18.99 0.28
C TYR A 39 2.23 18.79 0.68
N ASN A 40 1.60 19.77 1.30
CA ASN A 40 0.18 19.73 1.59
C ASN A 40 -0.64 19.57 0.30
N THR A 41 -0.37 20.40 -0.71
CA THR A 41 -1.09 20.29 -1.99
C THR A 41 -0.91 18.90 -2.62
N LEU A 42 0.33 18.42 -2.75
CA LEU A 42 0.62 17.13 -3.37
C LEU A 42 0.13 15.94 -2.54
N GLY A 43 0.25 16.01 -1.22
CA GLY A 43 -0.22 14.98 -0.29
C GLY A 43 -1.75 14.83 -0.33
N PHE A 44 -2.48 15.95 -0.34
CA PHE A 44 -3.93 15.92 -0.50
C PHE A 44 -4.36 15.41 -1.88
N GLU A 45 -3.73 15.85 -2.97
CA GLU A 45 -3.99 15.30 -4.31
C GLU A 45 -3.84 13.77 -4.34
N ARG A 46 -2.80 13.24 -3.66
CA ARG A 46 -2.58 11.81 -3.58
C ARG A 46 -3.66 11.10 -2.78
N LEU A 47 -4.04 11.64 -1.62
CA LEU A 47 -5.09 11.06 -0.78
C LEU A 47 -6.43 11.05 -1.51
N GLU A 48 -6.78 12.14 -2.19
CA GLU A 48 -8.01 12.21 -2.98
C GLU A 48 -8.00 11.22 -4.16
N ARG A 49 -6.87 11.05 -4.83
CA ARG A 49 -6.74 10.03 -5.87
C ARG A 49 -6.93 8.61 -5.31
N LYS A 50 -6.29 8.34 -4.18
CA LYS A 50 -6.42 7.04 -3.49
C LYS A 50 -7.83 6.82 -2.94
N ASN A 51 -8.50 7.88 -2.48
CA ASN A 51 -9.90 7.84 -2.10
C ASN A 51 -10.78 7.39 -3.28
N ARG A 52 -10.60 7.99 -4.46
CA ARG A 52 -11.34 7.57 -5.67
C ARG A 52 -11.09 6.10 -6.01
N ASP A 53 -9.86 5.60 -5.85
CA ASP A 53 -9.56 4.19 -6.08
C ASP A 53 -10.31 3.27 -5.08
N ILE A 54 -10.38 3.66 -3.80
CA ILE A 54 -11.13 2.91 -2.77
C ILE A 54 -12.64 2.99 -3.01
N MET A 55 -13.16 4.14 -3.41
CA MET A 55 -14.59 4.28 -3.69
C MET A 55 -15.03 3.42 -4.87
N ARG A 56 -14.19 3.25 -5.91
CA ARG A 56 -14.46 2.27 -6.98
C ARG A 56 -14.50 0.85 -6.46
N LEU A 57 -13.54 0.46 -5.60
CA LEU A 57 -13.57 -0.86 -4.96
C LEU A 57 -14.79 -1.04 -4.06
N TYR A 58 -15.24 0.01 -3.39
CA TYR A 58 -16.46 -0.02 -2.58
C TYR A 58 -17.70 -0.29 -3.43
N GLU A 59 -17.81 0.34 -4.59
CA GLU A 59 -18.85 0.07 -5.57
C GLU A 59 -18.75 -1.36 -6.12
N GLU A 60 -17.55 -1.82 -6.48
CA GLU A 60 -17.29 -3.22 -6.90
C GLU A 60 -17.67 -4.24 -5.81
N CYS A 61 -17.64 -3.86 -4.55
CA CYS A 61 -17.98 -4.69 -3.39
C CYS A 61 -19.44 -4.51 -2.94
N ASP A 62 -20.35 -4.13 -3.81
CA ASP A 62 -21.77 -3.90 -3.50
C ASP A 62 -21.97 -2.96 -2.30
N CYS A 63 -21.18 -1.91 -2.23
CA CYS A 63 -21.20 -0.91 -1.15
C CYS A 63 -20.96 -1.51 0.24
N ASN A 64 -20.11 -2.52 0.34
CA ASN A 64 -19.79 -3.23 1.58
C ASN A 64 -18.40 -2.87 2.11
N TRP A 65 -18.30 -2.02 3.13
CA TRP A 65 -17.03 -1.58 3.71
C TRP A 65 -16.13 -2.71 4.26
N PRO A 66 -16.64 -3.71 4.99
CA PRO A 66 -15.84 -4.86 5.41
C PRO A 66 -15.23 -5.65 4.23
N GLN A 67 -15.99 -5.87 3.16
CA GLN A 67 -15.48 -6.51 1.94
C GLN A 67 -14.44 -5.63 1.25
N THR A 68 -14.67 -4.33 1.16
CA THR A 68 -13.72 -3.35 0.60
C THR A 68 -12.40 -3.35 1.37
N PHE A 69 -12.48 -3.30 2.71
CA PHE A 69 -11.30 -3.42 3.56
C PHE A 69 -10.51 -4.70 3.27
N TYR A 70 -11.19 -5.83 3.22
CA TYR A 70 -10.57 -7.12 2.94
C TYR A 70 -9.84 -7.12 1.59
N MET A 71 -10.44 -6.56 0.55
CA MET A 71 -9.80 -6.41 -0.76
C MET A 71 -8.56 -5.50 -0.70
N VAL A 72 -8.65 -4.36 -0.02
CA VAL A 72 -7.51 -3.44 0.13
C VAL A 72 -6.40 -4.07 0.98
N LEU A 73 -6.75 -4.86 2.01
CA LEU A 73 -5.80 -5.61 2.82
C LEU A 73 -4.99 -6.60 1.96
N LEU A 74 -5.69 -7.49 1.23
CA LEU A 74 -5.02 -8.47 0.39
C LEU A 74 -4.14 -7.79 -0.66
N ARG A 75 -4.69 -6.82 -1.39
CA ARG A 75 -3.96 -6.01 -2.37
C ARG A 75 -2.69 -5.37 -1.79
N THR A 76 -2.75 -4.84 -0.57
CA THR A 76 -1.59 -4.21 0.11
C THR A 76 -0.56 -5.24 0.56
N MET A 77 -1.02 -6.41 1.00
CA MET A 77 -0.14 -7.51 1.40
C MET A 77 0.60 -8.13 0.22
N GLY A 78 0.00 -8.15 -0.97
CA GLY A 78 0.63 -8.59 -2.22
C GLY A 78 1.83 -7.73 -2.66
N GLY A 79 1.91 -6.49 -2.18
CA GLY A 79 2.98 -5.56 -2.52
C GLY A 79 2.99 -5.19 -4.01
N ILE A 80 4.18 -4.92 -4.57
CA ILE A 80 4.32 -4.55 -5.98
C ILE A 80 4.23 -5.78 -6.88
N ASP A 81 4.79 -6.90 -6.44
CA ASP A 81 4.98 -8.08 -7.27
C ASP A 81 3.69 -8.90 -7.48
N ASN A 82 2.86 -9.03 -6.44
CA ASN A 82 1.67 -9.89 -6.43
C ASN A 82 0.38 -9.11 -6.14
N LYS A 83 0.36 -7.81 -6.34
CA LYS A 83 -0.78 -6.95 -6.06
C LYS A 83 -2.07 -7.42 -6.76
N GLU A 84 -1.96 -7.72 -8.04
CA GLU A 84 -3.12 -8.12 -8.85
C GLU A 84 -3.59 -9.54 -8.48
N ALA A 85 -2.67 -10.48 -8.26
CA ALA A 85 -3.00 -11.84 -7.84
C ALA A 85 -3.71 -11.85 -6.46
N PHE A 86 -3.24 -11.05 -5.49
CA PHE A 86 -3.93 -10.91 -4.21
C PHE A 86 -5.29 -10.22 -4.33
N THR A 87 -5.45 -9.29 -5.26
CA THR A 87 -6.75 -8.64 -5.52
C THR A 87 -7.73 -9.64 -6.12
N GLU A 88 -7.29 -10.45 -7.08
CA GLU A 88 -8.10 -11.52 -7.66
C GLU A 88 -8.48 -12.59 -6.63
N LEU A 89 -7.53 -12.99 -5.78
CA LEU A 89 -7.82 -13.90 -4.67
C LEU A 89 -8.94 -13.37 -3.76
N ALA A 90 -8.93 -12.07 -3.46
CA ALA A 90 -9.96 -11.45 -2.63
C ALA A 90 -11.36 -11.43 -3.29
N ARG A 91 -11.43 -11.46 -4.62
CA ARG A 91 -12.70 -11.64 -5.36
C ARG A 91 -13.20 -13.07 -5.30
N ARG A 92 -12.28 -14.05 -5.43
CA ARG A 92 -12.63 -15.49 -5.41
C ARG A 92 -13.00 -16.01 -4.03
N VAL A 93 -12.37 -15.46 -2.98
CA VAL A 93 -12.65 -15.85 -1.58
C VAL A 93 -13.40 -14.73 -0.89
N PRO A 94 -14.75 -14.74 -0.83
CA PRO A 94 -15.51 -13.66 -0.23
C PRO A 94 -15.25 -13.52 1.28
N TYR A 95 -15.19 -12.29 1.77
CA TYR A 95 -15.00 -12.03 3.20
C TYR A 95 -16.10 -12.65 4.07
N ALA A 96 -17.32 -12.76 3.55
CA ALA A 96 -18.42 -13.45 4.22
C ALA A 96 -18.14 -14.94 4.48
N ALA A 97 -17.42 -15.64 3.58
CA ALA A 97 -16.99 -17.02 3.80
C ALA A 97 -15.94 -17.09 4.92
N ILE A 98 -14.97 -16.16 4.92
CA ILE A 98 -13.98 -16.04 5.99
C ILE A 98 -14.65 -15.84 7.36
N LEU A 99 -15.65 -14.97 7.45
CA LEU A 99 -16.36 -14.73 8.72
C LEU A 99 -17.11 -15.95 9.24
N ARG A 100 -17.67 -16.78 8.36
CA ARG A 100 -18.38 -18.02 8.73
C ARG A 100 -17.42 -19.09 9.30
N GLU A 101 -16.18 -19.10 8.84
CA GLU A 101 -15.16 -20.07 9.27
C GLU A 101 -14.24 -19.50 10.37
N LYS A 102 -14.56 -18.36 10.95
CA LYS A 102 -13.67 -17.65 11.89
C LYS A 102 -13.22 -18.47 13.10
N MET A 103 -14.04 -19.41 13.56
CA MET A 103 -13.72 -20.29 14.69
C MET A 103 -12.77 -21.44 14.32
N ALA A 104 -12.47 -21.62 13.03
CA ALA A 104 -11.60 -22.67 12.50
C ALA A 104 -10.46 -22.05 11.67
N PRO A 105 -9.36 -21.60 12.30
CA PRO A 105 -8.24 -20.95 11.61
C PRO A 105 -7.70 -21.72 10.40
N GLN A 106 -7.64 -23.04 10.49
CA GLN A 106 -7.20 -23.91 9.40
C GLN A 106 -8.15 -23.83 8.18
N ASN A 107 -9.44 -23.62 8.39
CA ASN A 107 -10.39 -23.47 7.29
C ASN A 107 -10.17 -22.15 6.54
N ILE A 108 -9.92 -21.06 7.26
CA ILE A 108 -9.58 -19.78 6.63
C ILE A 108 -8.29 -19.90 5.85
N GLU A 109 -7.27 -20.52 6.45
CA GLU A 109 -5.99 -20.74 5.78
C GLU A 109 -6.14 -21.62 4.54
N ALA A 110 -6.93 -22.70 4.64
CA ALA A 110 -7.22 -23.57 3.52
C ALA A 110 -7.94 -22.83 2.37
N MET A 111 -8.92 -21.98 2.67
CA MET A 111 -9.59 -21.16 1.66
C MET A 111 -8.61 -20.19 0.99
N LEU A 112 -7.84 -19.43 1.78
CA LEU A 112 -6.93 -18.40 1.24
C LEU A 112 -5.77 -19.00 0.46
N ILE A 113 -5.09 -20.02 1.01
CA ILE A 113 -3.93 -20.62 0.35
C ILE A 113 -4.39 -21.59 -0.74
N GLY A 114 -5.46 -22.36 -0.53
CA GLY A 114 -6.01 -23.29 -1.52
C GLY A 114 -6.46 -22.60 -2.79
N ALA A 115 -7.18 -21.49 -2.63
CA ALA A 115 -7.65 -20.70 -3.78
C ALA A 115 -6.52 -20.06 -4.61
N THR A 116 -5.27 -20.05 -4.12
CA THR A 116 -4.13 -19.58 -4.93
C THR A 116 -3.70 -20.54 -6.03
N GLY A 117 -4.06 -21.81 -5.97
CA GLY A 117 -3.51 -22.89 -6.80
C GLY A 117 -2.07 -23.30 -6.44
N LEU A 118 -1.43 -22.59 -5.48
CA LEU A 118 -0.02 -22.85 -5.11
C LEU A 118 0.17 -24.14 -4.32
N LEU A 119 -0.88 -24.71 -3.72
CA LEU A 119 -0.78 -25.98 -2.99
C LEU A 119 -0.35 -27.14 -3.90
N GLU A 120 -0.62 -27.05 -5.20
CA GLU A 120 -0.23 -28.07 -6.18
C GLU A 120 1.30 -28.20 -6.34
N LEU A 121 2.04 -27.17 -5.96
CA LEU A 121 3.51 -27.17 -6.01
C LEU A 121 4.15 -27.99 -4.87
N TYR A 122 3.38 -28.39 -3.83
CA TYR A 122 3.90 -28.98 -2.60
C TYR A 122 3.14 -30.28 -2.26
N GLN A 123 3.55 -31.39 -2.86
CA GLN A 123 2.81 -32.67 -2.78
C GLN A 123 3.21 -33.59 -1.61
N HIS A 124 4.29 -33.29 -0.90
CA HIS A 124 4.87 -34.22 0.09
C HIS A 124 4.80 -33.70 1.55
N ASP A 125 4.20 -32.53 1.76
CA ASP A 125 4.07 -31.92 3.08
C ASP A 125 2.69 -32.26 3.67
N GLU A 126 2.66 -32.93 4.84
CA GLU A 126 1.43 -33.37 5.48
C GLU A 126 0.49 -32.22 5.84
N TYR A 127 1.06 -31.07 6.27
CA TYR A 127 0.27 -29.88 6.57
C TYR A 127 -0.44 -29.36 5.31
N ILE A 128 0.28 -29.31 4.20
CA ILE A 128 -0.27 -28.90 2.91
C ILE A 128 -1.33 -29.87 2.39
N LEU A 129 -1.11 -31.18 2.55
CA LEU A 129 -2.13 -32.17 2.19
C LEU A 129 -3.41 -32.03 3.02
N ASN A 130 -3.28 -31.62 4.29
CA ASN A 130 -4.44 -31.30 5.12
C ASN A 130 -5.16 -30.03 4.63
N LEU A 131 -4.43 -28.98 4.28
CA LEU A 131 -5.01 -27.77 3.69
C LEU A 131 -5.73 -28.06 2.37
N LYS A 132 -5.17 -28.91 1.49
CA LYS A 132 -5.82 -29.34 0.25
C LYS A 132 -7.17 -30.01 0.52
N ARG A 133 -7.20 -31.02 1.39
CA ARG A 133 -8.45 -31.72 1.75
C ARG A 133 -9.51 -30.78 2.30
N ASN A 134 -9.09 -29.84 3.16
CA ASN A 134 -10.00 -28.84 3.70
C ASN A 134 -10.48 -27.88 2.60
N PHE A 135 -9.59 -27.50 1.68
CA PHE A 135 -9.96 -26.62 0.57
C PHE A 135 -10.94 -27.28 -0.40
N GLU A 136 -10.77 -28.57 -0.73
CA GLU A 136 -11.72 -29.32 -1.56
C GLU A 136 -13.14 -29.27 -0.99
N TYR A 137 -13.29 -29.45 0.32
CA TYR A 137 -14.59 -29.33 0.99
C TYR A 137 -15.11 -27.88 0.96
N LEU A 138 -14.26 -26.90 1.31
CA LEU A 138 -14.65 -25.49 1.42
C LEU A 138 -14.89 -24.84 0.07
N SER A 139 -14.15 -25.24 -0.96
CA SER A 139 -14.38 -24.76 -2.33
C SER A 139 -15.76 -25.17 -2.85
N ALA A 140 -16.17 -26.44 -2.60
CA ALA A 140 -17.51 -26.88 -2.92
C ALA A 140 -18.59 -26.16 -2.10
N LYS A 141 -18.35 -25.94 -0.79
CA LYS A 141 -19.28 -25.27 0.13
C LYS A 141 -19.55 -23.81 -0.22
N TYR A 142 -18.52 -23.10 -0.66
CA TYR A 142 -18.58 -21.65 -0.92
C TYR A 142 -18.44 -21.28 -2.39
N SER A 143 -18.42 -22.27 -3.30
CA SER A 143 -18.22 -22.08 -4.75
C SER A 143 -16.94 -21.28 -5.06
N ILE A 144 -15.83 -21.62 -4.39
CA ILE A 144 -14.55 -20.98 -4.59
C ILE A 144 -13.77 -21.72 -5.68
N GLU A 145 -13.40 -21.01 -6.74
CA GLU A 145 -12.53 -21.51 -7.79
C GLU A 145 -11.07 -21.14 -7.53
N ALA A 146 -10.16 -22.12 -7.66
CA ALA A 146 -8.74 -21.85 -7.52
C ALA A 146 -8.21 -21.02 -8.71
N MET A 147 -7.20 -20.22 -8.41
CA MET A 147 -6.36 -19.53 -9.41
C MET A 147 -5.34 -20.51 -10.00
N GLU A 148 -4.72 -20.10 -11.11
CA GLU A 148 -3.56 -20.79 -11.63
C GLU A 148 -2.28 -20.36 -10.89
N ALA A 149 -1.41 -21.33 -10.58
CA ALA A 149 -0.13 -21.04 -9.91
C ALA A 149 0.76 -20.06 -10.73
N SER A 150 0.58 -20.02 -12.04
CA SER A 150 1.28 -19.10 -12.96
C SER A 150 0.92 -17.63 -12.79
N GLU A 151 -0.21 -17.31 -12.15
CA GLU A 151 -0.62 -15.93 -11.86
C GLU A 151 0.22 -15.29 -10.75
N TRP A 152 1.03 -16.09 -10.03
CA TRP A 152 1.84 -15.65 -8.91
C TRP A 152 3.29 -15.46 -9.31
N LYS A 153 3.86 -14.33 -8.96
CA LYS A 153 5.31 -14.13 -9.06
C LYS A 153 5.97 -14.73 -7.81
N LEU A 154 6.73 -15.81 -8.02
CA LEU A 154 7.42 -16.55 -6.96
C LEU A 154 8.94 -16.40 -7.01
N THR A 155 9.49 -15.93 -8.15
CA THR A 155 10.92 -15.77 -8.36
C THR A 155 11.40 -14.39 -7.92
N HIS A 156 12.64 -14.31 -7.41
CA HIS A 156 13.27 -13.06 -6.98
C HIS A 156 12.51 -12.31 -5.88
N ILE A 157 11.77 -13.03 -5.03
CA ILE A 157 11.12 -12.48 -3.84
C ILE A 157 11.83 -12.93 -2.56
N TYR A 158 11.91 -12.04 -1.58
CA TYR A 158 12.41 -12.42 -0.26
C TYR A 158 11.45 -13.42 0.41
N PRO A 159 11.97 -14.41 1.18
CA PRO A 159 11.13 -15.42 1.82
C PRO A 159 9.97 -14.84 2.64
N ASN A 160 10.20 -13.74 3.35
CA ASN A 160 9.15 -13.02 4.09
C ASN A 160 8.04 -12.42 3.21
N ASN A 161 8.24 -12.29 1.91
CA ASN A 161 7.26 -11.77 0.96
C ASN A 161 6.58 -12.88 0.16
N HIS A 162 6.90 -14.16 0.44
CA HIS A 162 6.25 -15.28 -0.25
C HIS A 162 4.73 -15.24 -0.05
N PRO A 163 3.91 -15.38 -1.11
CA PRO A 163 2.46 -15.25 -1.03
C PRO A 163 1.83 -16.11 0.04
N ILE A 164 2.21 -17.38 0.13
CA ILE A 164 1.66 -18.32 1.11
C ILE A 164 1.90 -17.83 2.55
N LEU A 165 3.12 -17.36 2.88
CA LEU A 165 3.41 -16.82 4.21
C LEU A 165 2.58 -15.55 4.49
N ARG A 166 2.43 -14.67 3.49
CA ARG A 166 1.58 -13.48 3.63
C ARG A 166 0.12 -13.86 3.90
N LEU A 167 -0.38 -14.91 3.26
CA LEU A 167 -1.74 -15.40 3.49
C LEU A 167 -1.90 -16.02 4.88
N SER A 168 -0.91 -16.74 5.40
CA SER A 168 -0.93 -17.19 6.79
C SER A 168 -0.95 -16.02 7.79
N GLN A 169 -0.19 -14.95 7.54
CA GLN A 169 -0.24 -13.73 8.36
C GLN A 169 -1.63 -13.05 8.30
N ILE A 170 -2.25 -13.00 7.12
CA ILE A 170 -3.62 -12.49 6.94
C ILE A 170 -4.62 -13.37 7.68
N THR A 171 -4.51 -14.70 7.56
CA THR A 171 -5.35 -15.67 8.29
C THR A 171 -5.35 -15.35 9.78
N THR A 172 -4.18 -15.25 10.37
CA THR A 172 -4.04 -15.01 11.81
C THR A 172 -4.60 -13.66 12.23
N PHE A 173 -4.36 -12.62 11.44
CA PHE A 173 -4.96 -11.31 11.66
C PHE A 173 -6.50 -11.38 11.64
N LEU A 174 -7.10 -12.01 10.64
CA LEU A 174 -8.56 -12.11 10.49
C LEU A 174 -9.22 -12.93 11.60
N VAL A 175 -8.54 -13.99 12.07
CA VAL A 175 -9.00 -14.81 13.20
C VAL A 175 -9.04 -14.03 14.50
N HIS A 176 -7.96 -13.30 14.81
CA HIS A 176 -7.80 -12.62 16.10
C HIS A 176 -8.48 -11.24 16.16
N THR A 177 -8.87 -10.67 15.00
CA THR A 177 -9.46 -9.34 14.97
C THR A 177 -10.97 -9.40 14.82
N ASN A 178 -11.70 -8.99 15.86
CA ASN A 178 -13.13 -8.75 15.78
C ASN A 178 -13.39 -7.30 15.38
N ASN A 179 -14.52 -7.04 14.71
CA ASN A 179 -14.93 -5.70 14.29
C ASN A 179 -13.79 -4.95 13.59
N VAL A 180 -13.24 -5.58 12.55
CA VAL A 180 -12.04 -5.09 11.85
C VAL A 180 -12.16 -3.62 11.46
N MET A 181 -13.33 -3.17 10.96
CA MET A 181 -13.53 -1.78 10.58
C MET A 181 -13.33 -0.83 11.77
N ASP A 182 -13.92 -1.11 12.92
CA ASP A 182 -13.75 -0.27 14.11
C ASP A 182 -12.28 -0.19 14.52
N ARG A 183 -11.60 -1.35 14.54
CA ARG A 183 -10.18 -1.43 14.91
C ARG A 183 -9.27 -0.60 14.02
N ILE A 184 -9.48 -0.63 12.71
CA ILE A 184 -8.67 0.16 11.78
C ILE A 184 -8.98 1.65 11.87
N LEU A 185 -10.24 2.02 12.12
CA LEU A 185 -10.66 3.40 12.29
C LEU A 185 -10.16 4.00 13.62
N GLU A 186 -9.90 3.18 14.63
CA GLU A 186 -9.33 3.58 15.92
C GLU A 186 -7.83 3.84 15.90
N CYS A 187 -7.07 3.26 14.94
CA CYS A 187 -5.62 3.43 14.87
C CYS A 187 -5.22 4.91 14.73
N ARG A 188 -4.31 5.37 15.59
CA ARG A 188 -3.81 6.76 15.64
C ARG A 188 -2.30 6.84 15.41
N THR A 189 -1.58 5.77 15.72
CA THR A 189 -0.12 5.70 15.68
C THR A 189 0.36 4.47 14.91
N GLY A 190 1.60 4.51 14.44
CA GLY A 190 2.24 3.33 13.85
C GLY A 190 2.34 2.15 14.83
N ASP A 191 2.38 2.43 16.14
CA ASP A 191 2.40 1.38 17.17
C ASP A 191 1.03 0.70 17.33
N ASP A 192 -0.08 1.44 17.14
CA ASP A 192 -1.42 0.83 17.10
C ASP A 192 -1.52 -0.15 15.94
N VAL A 193 -1.03 0.24 14.76
CA VAL A 193 -1.01 -0.62 13.58
C VAL A 193 -0.08 -1.82 13.79
N GLN A 194 1.10 -1.62 14.42
CA GLN A 194 2.00 -2.71 14.74
C GLN A 194 1.37 -3.73 15.72
N ARG A 195 0.65 -3.26 16.73
CA ARG A 195 -0.08 -4.14 17.67
C ARG A 195 -1.20 -4.90 16.98
N LEU A 196 -1.94 -4.22 16.11
CA LEU A 196 -3.08 -4.79 15.39
C LEU A 196 -2.65 -5.92 14.43
N PHE A 197 -1.57 -5.74 13.67
CA PHE A 197 -1.10 -6.70 12.68
C PHE A 197 0.02 -7.61 13.18
N GLY A 198 0.63 -7.32 14.31
CA GLY A 198 1.78 -8.05 14.86
C GLY A 198 1.43 -9.38 15.54
N VAL A 199 0.40 -10.08 15.05
CA VAL A 199 -0.04 -11.38 15.58
C VAL A 199 0.87 -12.49 15.05
N GLU A 200 1.15 -13.52 15.87
CA GLU A 200 1.98 -14.66 15.45
C GLU A 200 1.20 -15.57 14.49
N THR A 201 1.87 -16.10 13.51
CA THR A 201 1.32 -17.06 12.56
C THR A 201 0.99 -18.41 13.23
N LEU A 202 0.23 -19.28 12.56
CA LEU A 202 -0.01 -20.64 13.02
C LEU A 202 1.33 -21.39 13.22
N PRO A 203 1.39 -22.36 14.15
CA PRO A 203 2.64 -23.01 14.58
C PRO A 203 3.51 -23.55 13.46
N TYR A 204 2.91 -24.12 12.42
CA TYR A 204 3.63 -24.65 11.26
C TYR A 204 4.59 -23.60 10.65
N TRP A 205 4.14 -22.36 10.50
CA TRP A 205 4.90 -21.29 9.87
C TRP A 205 6.08 -20.79 10.70
N LEU A 206 6.17 -21.14 11.98
CA LEU A 206 7.35 -20.78 12.78
C LEU A 206 8.63 -21.39 12.22
N THR A 207 8.52 -22.56 11.58
CA THR A 207 9.66 -23.28 10.99
C THR A 207 9.65 -23.26 9.46
N HIS A 208 8.69 -22.61 8.81
CA HIS A 208 8.55 -22.57 7.36
C HIS A 208 8.36 -21.15 6.83
N TYR A 209 9.07 -20.78 5.77
CA TYR A 209 8.77 -19.64 4.91
C TYR A 209 7.99 -20.08 3.67
N THR A 210 8.28 -21.29 3.22
CA THR A 210 7.57 -22.00 2.17
C THR A 210 7.43 -23.44 2.61
N PRO A 211 6.44 -24.20 2.15
CA PRO A 211 6.26 -25.59 2.53
C PRO A 211 7.45 -26.51 2.18
N ALA A 212 8.25 -26.13 1.20
CA ALA A 212 9.36 -26.95 0.71
C ALA A 212 10.60 -26.99 1.63
N ALA A 213 10.71 -26.07 2.59
CA ALA A 213 11.96 -25.91 3.33
C ALA A 213 11.74 -25.64 4.82
N VAL A 214 12.13 -26.61 5.64
CA VAL A 214 12.19 -26.45 7.10
C VAL A 214 13.37 -25.55 7.47
N THR A 215 13.13 -24.57 8.33
CA THR A 215 14.13 -23.65 8.88
C THR A 215 14.14 -23.75 10.41
N ARG A 216 15.09 -23.09 11.06
CA ARG A 216 15.01 -22.88 12.51
C ARG A 216 13.72 -22.16 12.88
N SER A 217 13.18 -22.44 14.05
CA SER A 217 11.99 -21.74 14.56
C SER A 217 12.27 -20.26 14.75
N VAL A 218 11.52 -19.43 14.05
CA VAL A 218 11.60 -17.96 14.10
C VAL A 218 10.20 -17.39 13.96
N SER A 219 9.87 -16.37 14.77
CA SER A 219 8.63 -15.63 14.65
C SER A 219 8.42 -15.09 13.23
N LYS A 220 7.21 -15.27 12.73
CA LYS A 220 6.78 -14.78 11.39
C LYS A 220 5.77 -13.64 11.49
N ARG A 221 5.74 -12.95 12.63
CA ARG A 221 4.91 -11.75 12.81
C ARG A 221 5.21 -10.70 11.75
N ILE A 222 4.22 -9.89 11.44
CA ILE A 222 4.43 -8.69 10.62
C ILE A 222 5.35 -7.74 11.39
N GLY A 223 6.55 -7.51 10.86
CA GLY A 223 7.54 -6.60 11.44
C GLY A 223 7.23 -5.13 11.14
N ARG A 224 7.92 -4.22 11.85
CA ARG A 224 7.71 -2.77 11.80
C ARG A 224 7.63 -2.20 10.38
N THR A 225 8.59 -2.52 9.52
CA THR A 225 8.61 -2.00 8.14
C THR A 225 7.33 -2.34 7.36
N LYS A 226 6.84 -3.58 7.49
CA LYS A 226 5.59 -3.96 6.80
C LYS A 226 4.37 -3.35 7.48
N SER A 227 4.39 -3.21 8.80
CA SER A 227 3.35 -2.51 9.56
C SER A 227 3.24 -1.03 9.15
N ASP A 228 4.36 -0.33 8.99
CA ASP A 228 4.36 1.05 8.50
C ASP A 228 3.79 1.15 7.07
N LEU A 229 4.11 0.19 6.19
CA LEU A 229 3.50 0.11 4.86
C LEU A 229 1.98 -0.15 4.91
N LEU A 230 1.51 -0.98 5.85
CA LEU A 230 0.08 -1.19 6.09
C LEU A 230 -0.58 0.08 6.65
N ALA A 231 0.09 0.78 7.56
CA ALA A 231 -0.41 2.06 8.05
C ALA A 231 -0.61 3.07 6.91
N ILE A 232 0.37 3.19 6.01
CA ILE A 232 0.36 4.16 4.90
C ILE A 232 -0.63 3.74 3.79
N ASN A 233 -0.62 2.46 3.37
CA ASN A 233 -1.32 2.02 2.17
C ASN A 233 -2.66 1.31 2.43
N LEU A 234 -3.00 1.05 3.69
CA LEU A 234 -4.27 0.45 4.10
C LEU A 234 -4.99 1.36 5.09
N ILE A 235 -4.43 1.55 6.29
CA ILE A 235 -5.15 2.20 7.39
C ILE A 235 -5.50 3.65 7.06
N THR A 236 -4.51 4.48 6.71
CA THR A 236 -4.75 5.89 6.37
C THR A 236 -5.70 6.04 5.18
N GLN A 237 -5.58 5.17 4.17
CA GLN A 237 -6.44 5.24 3.00
C GLN A 237 -7.89 4.86 3.36
N MET A 238 -8.09 3.83 4.18
CA MET A 238 -9.43 3.44 4.65
C MET A 238 -10.04 4.49 5.57
N GLN A 239 -9.26 5.06 6.51
CA GLN A 239 -9.73 6.15 7.39
C GLN A 239 -10.13 7.39 6.59
N PHE A 240 -9.31 7.79 5.60
CA PHE A 240 -9.60 8.94 4.76
C PHE A 240 -10.83 8.70 3.88
N ALA A 241 -10.92 7.54 3.23
CA ALA A 241 -12.03 7.20 2.35
C ALA A 241 -13.36 7.07 3.13
N TYR A 242 -13.35 6.33 4.24
CA TYR A 242 -14.53 6.19 5.08
C TYR A 242 -14.93 7.51 5.71
N GLY A 243 -13.96 8.31 6.21
CA GLY A 243 -14.19 9.65 6.73
C GLY A 243 -14.79 10.60 5.70
N SER A 244 -14.36 10.52 4.44
CA SER A 244 -14.92 11.28 3.33
C SER A 244 -16.36 10.83 3.02
N TYR A 245 -16.61 9.53 3.02
CA TYR A 245 -17.94 8.94 2.77
C TYR A 245 -18.98 9.38 3.81
N ILE A 246 -18.63 9.33 5.11
CA ILE A 246 -19.54 9.76 6.20
C ILE A 246 -19.40 11.23 6.59
N THR A 247 -18.64 12.01 5.85
CA THR A 247 -18.38 13.44 6.10
C THR A 247 -17.77 13.72 7.47
N SER A 248 -16.93 12.80 7.97
CA SER A 248 -16.23 12.94 9.26
C SER A 248 -14.86 13.59 9.09
N GLU A 249 -14.74 14.87 9.47
CA GLU A 249 -13.47 15.59 9.46
C GLU A 249 -12.44 14.95 10.39
N SER A 250 -12.87 14.54 11.59
CA SER A 250 -11.98 13.92 12.59
C SER A 250 -11.31 12.62 12.09
N LEU A 251 -11.96 11.83 11.24
CA LEU A 251 -11.34 10.64 10.63
C LEU A 251 -10.34 11.02 9.54
N ARG A 252 -10.63 12.05 8.74
CA ARG A 252 -9.69 12.54 7.73
C ARG A 252 -8.44 13.14 8.37
N GLU A 253 -8.60 13.93 9.42
CA GLU A 253 -7.50 14.47 10.22
C GLU A 253 -6.66 13.37 10.88
N ARG A 254 -7.31 12.31 11.39
CA ARG A 254 -6.62 11.14 11.95
C ARG A 254 -5.74 10.46 10.91
N ALA A 255 -6.23 10.26 9.69
CA ALA A 255 -5.46 9.70 8.60
C ALA A 255 -4.21 10.55 8.26
N LEU A 256 -4.35 11.87 8.23
CA LEU A 256 -3.25 12.82 8.02
C LEU A 256 -2.23 12.74 9.16
N SER A 257 -2.70 12.84 10.40
CA SER A 257 -1.87 12.75 11.60
C SER A 257 -1.08 11.42 11.65
N LEU A 258 -1.71 10.31 11.27
CA LEU A 258 -1.02 9.02 11.21
C LEU A 258 0.13 9.05 10.19
N LEU A 259 -0.06 9.63 9.00
CA LEU A 259 1.01 9.79 7.99
C LEU A 259 2.14 10.71 8.47
N GLU A 260 1.84 11.77 9.20
CA GLU A 260 2.83 12.69 9.73
C GLU A 260 3.70 12.05 10.83
N ASN A 261 3.13 11.14 11.60
CA ASN A 261 3.79 10.48 12.74
C ASN A 261 4.54 9.18 12.36
N ILE A 262 4.43 8.70 11.13
CA ILE A 262 5.23 7.57 10.61
C ILE A 262 6.43 8.10 9.87
N SER A 263 7.57 7.43 10.01
CA SER A 263 8.80 7.75 9.28
C SER A 263 8.61 7.66 7.76
N ALA A 264 9.41 8.42 7.03
CA ALA A 264 9.42 8.38 5.57
C ALA A 264 9.60 6.97 5.01
N GLU A 265 8.93 6.69 3.91
CA GLU A 265 9.06 5.42 3.21
C GLU A 265 10.50 5.19 2.72
N LYS A 266 10.95 3.94 2.85
CA LYS A 266 12.28 3.51 2.37
C LYS A 266 12.13 2.83 1.02
N ASN A 267 12.20 3.62 -0.05
CA ASN A 267 12.21 3.14 -1.43
C ASN A 267 13.17 3.96 -2.29
N SER A 268 13.49 3.48 -3.49
CA SER A 268 14.45 4.12 -4.39
C SER A 268 14.06 5.53 -4.80
N VAL A 269 12.78 5.80 -4.98
CA VAL A 269 12.27 7.13 -5.37
C VAL A 269 12.50 8.14 -4.24
N ILE A 270 12.17 7.78 -3.00
CA ILE A 270 12.39 8.64 -1.84
C ILE A 270 13.89 8.79 -1.54
N ALA A 271 14.68 7.73 -1.69
CA ALA A 271 16.14 7.83 -1.56
C ALA A 271 16.73 8.84 -2.56
N GLN A 272 16.23 8.84 -3.79
CA GLN A 272 16.68 9.79 -4.81
C GLN A 272 16.24 11.23 -4.51
N TRP A 273 15.02 11.48 -4.01
CA TRP A 273 14.64 12.79 -3.52
C TRP A 273 15.53 13.26 -2.37
N ASN A 274 15.82 12.37 -1.43
CA ASN A 274 16.66 12.69 -0.28
C ASN A 274 18.16 12.90 -0.63
N SER A 275 18.60 12.56 -1.84
CA SER A 275 19.96 12.91 -2.31
C SER A 275 20.15 14.43 -2.52
N PHE A 276 19.08 15.21 -2.66
CA PHE A 276 19.13 16.68 -2.72
C PHE A 276 19.08 17.34 -1.32
N GLY A 277 18.95 16.57 -0.25
CA GLY A 277 18.77 17.01 1.12
C GLY A 277 17.63 16.24 1.80
N PRO A 278 17.38 16.43 3.11
CA PRO A 278 16.36 15.70 3.86
C PRO A 278 14.94 16.17 3.47
N LEU A 279 14.51 15.82 2.26
CA LEU A 279 13.21 16.22 1.70
C LEU A 279 12.04 15.42 2.26
N ALA A 280 12.23 14.12 2.57
CA ALA A 280 11.20 13.30 3.19
C ALA A 280 11.61 12.93 4.62
N ARG A 281 10.84 13.36 5.61
CA ARG A 281 11.01 13.06 7.04
C ARG A 281 9.89 12.18 7.58
N SER A 282 8.68 12.37 7.06
CA SER A 282 7.48 11.63 7.42
C SER A 282 6.93 10.81 6.24
N ALA A 283 6.00 9.91 6.52
CA ALA A 283 5.27 9.22 5.47
C ALA A 283 4.45 10.21 4.63
N PHE A 284 3.92 11.28 5.22
CA PHE A 284 3.20 12.33 4.49
C PHE A 284 4.10 13.00 3.44
N ASP A 285 5.33 13.39 3.83
CA ASP A 285 6.31 13.94 2.88
C ASP A 285 6.60 12.95 1.74
N SER A 286 6.75 11.66 2.09
CA SER A 286 6.96 10.61 1.09
C SER A 286 5.79 10.49 0.12
N GLN A 287 4.55 10.55 0.61
CA GLN A 287 3.36 10.49 -0.23
C GLN A 287 3.26 11.71 -1.16
N ALA A 288 3.62 12.90 -0.69
CA ALA A 288 3.69 14.12 -1.52
C ALA A 288 4.75 13.99 -2.63
N LEU A 289 5.94 13.51 -2.30
CA LEU A 289 7.01 13.30 -3.28
C LEU A 289 6.72 12.18 -4.27
N LEU A 290 6.04 11.12 -3.84
CA LEU A 290 5.57 10.07 -4.73
C LEU A 290 4.48 10.57 -5.68
N GLN A 291 3.57 11.46 -5.22
CA GLN A 291 2.61 12.13 -6.09
C GLN A 291 3.34 12.96 -7.16
N LEU A 292 4.29 13.77 -6.73
CA LEU A 292 5.11 14.58 -7.63
C LEU A 292 5.81 13.72 -8.68
N SER A 293 6.43 12.61 -8.25
CA SER A 293 7.19 11.71 -9.13
C SER A 293 6.31 11.02 -10.16
N PHE A 294 5.23 10.38 -9.71
CA PHE A 294 4.46 9.48 -10.57
C PHE A 294 3.41 10.20 -11.41
N GLU A 295 2.82 11.27 -10.89
CA GLU A 295 1.76 11.95 -11.63
C GLU A 295 2.26 13.15 -12.46
N TYR A 296 3.40 13.72 -12.09
CA TYR A 296 3.94 14.88 -12.79
C TYR A 296 5.28 14.63 -13.46
N CYS A 297 6.32 14.22 -12.71
CA CYS A 297 7.67 14.09 -13.24
C CYS A 297 7.77 13.00 -14.31
N LYS A 298 7.20 11.83 -14.05
CA LYS A 298 7.18 10.70 -14.99
C LYS A 298 6.54 11.06 -16.34
N HIS A 299 5.60 11.98 -16.34
CA HIS A 299 4.84 12.39 -17.53
C HIS A 299 5.28 13.76 -18.06
N HIS A 300 6.37 14.32 -17.52
CA HIS A 300 6.89 15.66 -17.89
C HIS A 300 5.84 16.78 -17.83
N ARG A 301 4.88 16.69 -16.88
CA ARG A 301 3.78 17.65 -16.71
C ARG A 301 4.20 18.83 -15.82
N CYS A 302 5.34 19.45 -16.10
CA CYS A 302 5.90 20.53 -15.27
C CYS A 302 5.01 21.78 -15.22
N GLU A 303 4.28 22.07 -16.29
CA GLU A 303 3.38 23.23 -16.39
C GLU A 303 2.14 23.11 -15.49
N GLU A 304 1.70 21.87 -15.23
CA GLU A 304 0.56 21.56 -14.36
C GLU A 304 0.99 21.38 -12.90
N CYS A 305 2.28 21.12 -12.68
CA CYS A 305 2.86 20.83 -11.39
C CYS A 305 2.99 22.09 -10.53
N ILE A 306 2.63 22.02 -9.25
CA ILE A 306 2.79 23.16 -8.32
C ILE A 306 4.24 23.67 -8.24
N VAL A 307 5.22 22.75 -8.26
CA VAL A 307 6.65 23.08 -8.22
C VAL A 307 7.07 23.78 -9.52
N GLY A 308 6.71 23.18 -10.67
CA GLY A 308 7.01 23.76 -11.98
C GLY A 308 6.40 25.15 -12.17
N ARG A 309 5.15 25.34 -11.79
CA ARG A 309 4.47 26.65 -11.84
C ARG A 309 5.15 27.71 -10.97
N ARG A 310 5.67 27.33 -9.79
CA ARG A 310 6.42 28.26 -8.94
C ARG A 310 7.75 28.66 -9.56
N ILE A 311 8.50 27.72 -10.12
CA ILE A 311 9.76 27.99 -10.82
C ILE A 311 9.51 28.93 -12.00
N LEU A 312 8.46 28.68 -12.79
CA LEU A 312 8.09 29.51 -13.93
C LEU A 312 7.75 30.96 -13.52
N ARG A 313 6.91 31.12 -12.47
CA ARG A 313 6.55 32.44 -11.94
C ARG A 313 7.76 33.26 -11.44
N GLN A 314 8.76 32.59 -10.85
CA GLN A 314 9.99 33.24 -10.39
C GLN A 314 10.85 33.68 -11.57
N ALA A 315 10.97 32.84 -12.61
CA ALA A 315 11.70 33.19 -13.83
C ALA A 315 11.10 34.40 -14.55
N THR A 316 9.76 34.46 -14.65
CA THR A 316 9.04 35.56 -15.26
C THR A 316 9.23 36.88 -14.48
N LYS A 317 9.22 36.85 -13.14
CA LYS A 317 9.48 38.04 -12.32
C LYS A 317 10.92 38.54 -12.46
N ALA A 318 11.91 37.67 -12.58
CA ALA A 318 13.31 38.07 -12.74
C ALA A 318 13.56 38.77 -14.07
N THR A 319 12.85 38.38 -15.15
CA THR A 319 12.94 39.06 -16.47
C THR A 319 12.21 40.40 -16.55
N GLN A 320 11.30 40.71 -15.61
CA GLN A 320 10.58 42.01 -15.57
C GLN A 320 11.30 43.07 -14.72
N THR A 321 12.34 42.69 -13.99
CA THR A 321 13.13 43.58 -13.11
C THR A 321 14.49 43.94 -13.70
N GLU A 322 14.85 43.40 -14.86
CA GLU A 322 15.96 43.81 -15.72
C GLU A 322 15.46 44.77 -16.84
#